data_ae831d0a969ea9389479a9b5c43885e7
#
_entry.id   ae831d0a969ea9389479a9b5c43885e7
#
_cell.length_a   1.000
_cell.length_b   1.000
_cell.length_c   1.000
_cell.angle_alpha   90.00
_cell.angle_beta   90.00
_cell.angle_gamma   90.00
#
_symmetry.space_group_name_H-M   'P 1'
#
loop_
_entity.id
_entity.type
_entity.pdbx_description
1 polymer ?
#
loop_
_entity_poly.entity_id
_entity_poly.type
_entity_poly.pdbx_seq_one_letter_code
_entity_poly.pdbx_strand_id
1 'polypeptide(L)'
;MLNGKILFSLFISSIILLSTASYANSSEVSKTINDQNMKNTEEIPIKFNRIIITGNCPFGVIMANDLAYKHVVGVGPWAFLHSNMKLLKDMKPDIDRITTDFINKDYVVNMESLLNLQPDIIYYYGKSQNDNLERAGIPTINLDAGGDTKFEPVVTQTYWENEFNQTLGLPHSHKFSDAWKRSLNEAKPYAEKIKSQHIRALYLEQSDGKELKVSGPKTYGDTYLKMAGMENVASDLVVKGDAGRYINVSMEQIIQWDPDVVFVVFGSAKDILNNKNPGQDWHNIKAFKDGKIFSTPVGLHNWGGLSAETALLPLFMINKFNPDYITDAELKVATRLHYKKVFDYEIPDALLTDELRQR
;
A
#
# COMPACT_ATOMS: atom_id res chain seq x y z
N MET A 1 -8.78 -55.29 47.68
CA MET A 1 -7.52 -55.91 47.28
C MET A 1 -7.06 -55.26 45.97
N LEU A 2 -5.87 -54.71 46.02
CA LEU A 2 -4.92 -54.32 44.94
C LEU A 2 -5.38 -53.34 43.86
N ASN A 3 -5.00 -52.07 43.91
CA ASN A 3 -3.70 -51.45 43.51
C ASN A 3 -3.41 -51.53 42.01
N GLY A 4 -3.59 -50.45 41.31
CA GLY A 4 -3.09 -50.18 39.99
C GLY A 4 -2.49 -48.75 39.93
N LYS A 5 -1.19 -48.69 39.85
CA LYS A 5 -0.35 -47.49 39.88
C LYS A 5 -0.53 -46.64 38.63
N ILE A 6 -0.67 -45.36 38.84
CA ILE A 6 -0.57 -44.30 37.84
C ILE A 6 0.92 -44.04 37.55
N LEU A 7 1.34 -44.22 36.31
CA LEU A 7 2.64 -43.77 35.82
C LEU A 7 2.53 -42.32 35.32
N PHE A 8 3.22 -41.45 36.02
CA PHE A 8 3.52 -40.08 35.56
C PHE A 8 4.66 -40.16 34.54
N SER A 9 4.40 -39.78 33.32
CA SER A 9 5.45 -39.53 32.32
C SER A 9 5.83 -38.07 32.35
N LEU A 10 7.00 -37.79 32.89
CA LEU A 10 7.69 -36.50 32.79
C LEU A 10 8.21 -36.31 31.35
N PHE A 11 7.66 -35.38 30.63
CA PHE A 11 8.31 -34.88 29.43
C PHE A 11 9.32 -33.81 29.83
N ILE A 12 10.59 -34.16 29.73
CA ILE A 12 11.73 -33.25 29.83
C ILE A 12 11.80 -32.51 28.52
N SER A 13 11.53 -31.21 28.54
CA SER A 13 11.79 -30.30 27.44
C SER A 13 13.29 -30.13 27.27
N SER A 14 13.86 -30.68 26.23
CA SER A 14 15.26 -30.50 25.85
C SER A 14 15.39 -29.11 25.24
N ILE A 15 16.03 -28.23 25.95
CA ILE A 15 16.58 -26.97 25.42
C ILE A 15 17.72 -27.33 24.49
N ILE A 16 17.54 -27.19 23.20
CA ILE A 16 18.61 -27.32 22.22
C ILE A 16 19.28 -25.94 22.10
N LEU A 17 20.47 -25.84 22.68
CA LEU A 17 21.41 -24.76 22.37
C LEU A 17 21.85 -24.91 20.91
N LEU A 18 21.44 -24.01 20.05
CA LEU A 18 21.97 -23.90 18.69
C LEU A 18 23.25 -23.09 18.68
N SER A 19 24.36 -23.78 18.75
CA SER A 19 25.67 -23.28 18.33
C SER A 19 26.08 -24.03 17.06
N THR A 20 25.57 -23.58 15.94
CA THR A 20 26.14 -23.71 14.57
C THR A 20 25.18 -22.98 13.64
N ALA A 21 25.68 -22.13 12.79
CA ALA A 21 24.93 -21.46 11.76
C ALA A 21 24.35 -22.49 10.76
N SER A 22 23.18 -23.03 11.08
CA SER A 22 22.32 -23.75 10.15
C SER A 22 21.19 -22.82 9.81
N TYR A 23 21.08 -22.46 8.56
CA TYR A 23 19.91 -21.76 8.03
C TYR A 23 18.64 -22.55 8.43
N ALA A 24 17.89 -22.02 9.37
CA ALA A 24 16.60 -22.57 9.74
C ALA A 24 15.70 -22.54 8.49
N ASN A 25 14.94 -23.60 8.31
CA ASN A 25 14.04 -23.76 7.18
C ASN A 25 13.11 -22.53 7.09
N SER A 26 13.10 -21.81 5.97
CA SER A 26 12.34 -20.57 5.79
C SER A 26 10.85 -20.73 6.11
N SER A 27 10.31 -21.93 5.94
CA SER A 27 8.94 -22.28 6.31
C SER A 27 8.68 -22.30 7.82
N GLU A 28 9.68 -22.61 8.65
CA GLU A 28 9.54 -22.54 10.11
C GLU A 28 9.64 -21.12 10.63
N VAL A 29 10.53 -20.31 10.06
CA VAL A 29 10.64 -18.88 10.41
C VAL A 29 9.39 -18.12 10.00
N SER A 30 8.85 -18.36 8.81
CA SER A 30 7.60 -17.72 8.36
C SER A 30 6.39 -18.19 9.18
N LYS A 31 6.34 -19.47 9.59
CA LYS A 31 5.30 -19.98 10.49
C LYS A 31 5.37 -19.37 11.89
N THR A 32 6.58 -19.20 12.42
CA THR A 32 6.80 -18.63 13.76
C THR A 32 6.43 -17.14 13.81
N ILE A 33 6.66 -16.41 12.73
CA ILE A 33 6.37 -14.98 12.65
C ILE A 33 4.89 -14.69 12.36
N ASN A 34 4.20 -15.56 11.62
CA ASN A 34 2.78 -15.40 11.27
C ASN A 34 1.79 -16.01 12.29
N ASP A 35 2.28 -16.66 13.35
CA ASP A 35 1.39 -17.23 14.36
C ASP A 35 0.96 -16.16 15.38
N GLN A 36 -0.17 -15.52 15.12
CA GLN A 36 -0.78 -14.47 15.96
C GLN A 36 -1.15 -14.95 17.38
N ASN A 37 -0.92 -16.21 17.72
CA ASN A 37 -1.22 -16.79 19.04
C ASN A 37 -0.02 -16.86 19.97
N MET A 38 1.18 -16.39 19.59
CA MET A 38 2.32 -16.38 20.49
C MET A 38 2.21 -15.26 21.53
N LYS A 39 1.53 -15.61 22.64
CA LYS A 39 1.73 -14.94 23.93
C LYS A 39 3.10 -15.36 24.47
N ASN A 40 3.99 -14.39 24.64
CA ASN A 40 5.31 -14.52 25.29
C ASN A 40 6.36 -15.31 24.51
N THR A 41 6.92 -14.74 23.46
CA THR A 41 8.28 -15.03 23.05
C THR A 41 9.20 -13.94 23.59
N GLU A 42 10.22 -14.32 24.34
CA GLU A 42 11.35 -13.45 24.63
C GLU A 42 11.86 -12.90 23.30
N GLU A 43 12.01 -11.57 23.21
CA GLU A 43 12.50 -10.86 22.05
C GLU A 43 13.88 -11.39 21.67
N ILE A 44 13.97 -12.23 20.65
CA ILE A 44 15.24 -12.53 20.01
C ILE A 44 15.51 -11.35 19.07
N PRO A 45 16.49 -10.49 19.34
CA PRO A 45 16.83 -9.39 18.45
C PRO A 45 17.45 -9.97 17.17
N ILE A 46 16.64 -10.22 16.17
CA ILE A 46 17.13 -10.61 14.85
C ILE A 46 17.63 -9.32 14.18
N LYS A 47 18.95 -9.13 14.13
CA LYS A 47 19.56 -8.00 13.45
C LYS A 47 19.65 -8.27 11.96
N PHE A 48 18.67 -7.80 11.21
CA PHE A 48 18.75 -7.76 9.76
C PHE A 48 19.46 -6.47 9.32
N ASN A 49 20.48 -6.61 8.47
CA ASN A 49 21.30 -5.49 7.99
C ASN A 49 21.09 -5.21 6.50
N ARG A 50 20.49 -6.14 5.76
CA ARG A 50 20.31 -6.04 4.30
C ARG A 50 18.91 -6.49 3.92
N ILE A 51 18.02 -5.52 3.81
CA ILE A 51 16.57 -5.70 3.60
C ILE A 51 16.26 -5.55 2.12
N ILE A 52 15.50 -6.48 1.56
CA ILE A 52 14.86 -6.34 0.24
C ILE A 52 13.34 -6.28 0.40
N ILE A 53 12.70 -5.40 -0.37
CA ILE A 53 11.26 -5.28 -0.45
C ILE A 53 10.85 -5.40 -1.92
N THR A 54 10.25 -6.50 -2.33
CA THR A 54 9.84 -6.68 -3.74
C THR A 54 8.59 -5.88 -4.10
N GLY A 55 7.73 -5.59 -3.12
CA GLY A 55 6.55 -4.73 -3.28
C GLY A 55 6.89 -3.24 -3.24
N ASN A 56 6.19 -2.44 -4.03
CA ASN A 56 6.40 -0.99 -4.08
C ASN A 56 5.74 -0.24 -2.91
N CYS A 57 4.50 -0.58 -2.56
CA CYS A 57 3.72 0.16 -1.56
C CYS A 57 4.28 0.05 -0.13
N PRO A 58 4.74 -1.12 0.34
CA PRO A 58 5.33 -1.25 1.68
C PRO A 58 6.62 -0.46 1.88
N PHE A 59 7.32 -0.08 0.78
CA PHE A 59 8.54 0.72 0.87
C PHE A 59 8.30 2.08 1.55
N GLY A 60 7.17 2.75 1.26
CA GLY A 60 6.81 3.98 1.95
C GLY A 60 6.60 3.79 3.45
N VAL A 61 6.11 2.62 3.87
CA VAL A 61 5.90 2.32 5.30
C VAL A 61 7.23 2.14 6.03
N ILE A 62 8.19 1.39 5.46
CA ILE A 62 9.50 1.21 6.10
C ILE A 62 10.29 2.53 6.17
N MET A 63 10.09 3.45 5.20
CA MET A 63 10.71 4.78 5.21
C MET A 63 10.31 5.65 6.41
N ALA A 64 9.17 5.35 7.06
CA ALA A 64 8.73 6.03 8.28
C ALA A 64 9.62 5.71 9.51
N ASN A 65 10.57 4.79 9.37
CA ASN A 65 11.54 4.44 10.39
C ASN A 65 12.97 4.50 9.81
N ASP A 66 13.74 5.52 10.19
CA ASP A 66 15.10 5.74 9.70
C ASP A 66 16.06 4.60 10.02
N LEU A 67 15.84 3.91 11.16
CA LEU A 67 16.68 2.77 11.54
C LEU A 67 16.46 1.60 10.58
N ALA A 68 15.23 1.39 10.12
CA ALA A 68 14.91 0.35 9.14
C ALA A 68 15.34 0.74 7.73
N TYR A 69 15.01 1.97 7.32
CA TYR A 69 15.32 2.48 5.98
C TYR A 69 16.80 2.35 5.60
N LYS A 70 17.72 2.67 6.52
CA LYS A 70 19.17 2.60 6.25
C LYS A 70 19.65 1.20 5.86
N HIS A 71 18.91 0.16 6.21
CA HIS A 71 19.23 -1.24 5.89
C HIS A 71 18.57 -1.75 4.59
N VAL A 72 17.67 -0.98 3.97
CA VAL A 72 17.09 -1.36 2.68
C VAL A 72 18.13 -1.25 1.59
N VAL A 73 18.39 -2.36 0.89
CA VAL A 73 19.38 -2.44 -0.20
C VAL A 73 18.74 -2.60 -1.57
N GLY A 74 17.48 -3.05 -1.64
CA GLY A 74 16.77 -3.25 -2.89
C GLY A 74 15.25 -3.13 -2.73
N VAL A 75 14.60 -2.58 -3.77
CA VAL A 75 13.13 -2.45 -3.85
C VAL A 75 12.63 -2.80 -5.24
N GLY A 76 11.33 -3.12 -5.35
CA GLY A 76 10.69 -3.26 -6.66
C GLY A 76 10.71 -1.94 -7.46
N PRO A 77 10.86 -1.98 -8.81
CA PRO A 77 11.07 -0.79 -9.64
C PRO A 77 9.89 0.21 -9.60
N TRP A 78 8.68 -0.29 -9.35
CA TRP A 78 7.49 0.56 -9.23
C TRP A 78 7.54 1.48 -8.01
N ALA A 79 8.36 1.17 -6.99
CA ALA A 79 8.58 2.05 -5.85
C ALA A 79 9.11 3.44 -6.25
N PHE A 80 9.83 3.52 -7.37
CA PHE A 80 10.38 4.78 -7.89
C PHE A 80 9.61 5.32 -9.11
N LEU A 81 9.09 4.43 -9.96
CA LEU A 81 8.42 4.83 -11.21
C LEU A 81 7.11 5.59 -11.01
N HIS A 82 6.40 5.35 -9.92
CA HIS A 82 5.15 6.04 -9.58
C HIS A 82 5.28 6.95 -8.37
N SER A 83 6.48 7.51 -8.16
CA SER A 83 6.82 8.35 -7.01
C SER A 83 7.29 9.72 -7.43
N ASN A 84 7.15 10.68 -6.53
CA ASN A 84 7.79 11.98 -6.66
C ASN A 84 9.27 11.88 -6.25
N MET A 85 10.14 11.62 -7.21
CA MET A 85 11.57 11.46 -6.96
C MET A 85 12.25 12.70 -6.36
N LYS A 86 11.69 13.91 -6.55
CA LYS A 86 12.22 15.12 -5.91
C LYS A 86 11.96 15.06 -4.41
N LEU A 87 10.74 14.68 -4.03
CA LEU A 87 10.35 14.50 -2.63
C LEU A 87 11.15 13.37 -1.97
N LEU A 88 11.28 12.21 -2.65
CA LEU A 88 12.08 11.10 -2.15
C LEU A 88 13.53 11.50 -1.89
N LYS A 89 14.16 12.23 -2.79
CA LYS A 89 15.55 12.69 -2.65
C LYS A 89 15.73 13.77 -1.58
N ASP A 90 14.73 14.61 -1.39
CA ASP A 90 14.76 15.61 -0.31
C ASP A 90 14.64 14.95 1.07
N MET A 91 13.72 13.96 1.20
CA MET A 91 13.55 13.20 2.45
C MET A 91 14.72 12.26 2.73
N LYS A 92 15.25 11.61 1.70
CA LYS A 92 16.31 10.60 1.76
C LYS A 92 17.34 10.86 0.67
N PRO A 93 18.36 11.73 0.92
CA PRO A 93 19.36 12.10 -0.08
C PRO A 93 20.16 10.92 -0.62
N ASP A 94 20.23 9.81 0.13
CA ASP A 94 20.95 8.59 -0.23
C ASP A 94 20.06 7.54 -0.92
N ILE A 95 18.86 7.90 -1.37
CA ILE A 95 17.87 6.97 -1.97
C ILE A 95 18.44 6.21 -3.17
N ASP A 96 19.33 6.83 -3.93
CA ASP A 96 19.95 6.24 -5.14
C ASP A 96 20.86 5.03 -4.82
N ARG A 97 21.20 4.76 -3.55
CA ARG A 97 21.92 3.53 -3.12
C ARG A 97 21.05 2.27 -3.20
N ILE A 98 19.73 2.42 -3.24
CA ILE A 98 18.78 1.31 -3.27
C ILE A 98 18.58 0.88 -4.72
N THR A 99 18.94 -0.36 -5.04
CA THR A 99 18.80 -0.88 -6.40
C THR A 99 17.42 -1.45 -6.68
N THR A 100 17.04 -1.47 -7.96
CA THR A 100 15.86 -2.15 -8.49
C THR A 100 16.22 -3.28 -9.47
N ASP A 101 17.52 -3.52 -9.72
CA ASP A 101 18.00 -4.34 -10.85
C ASP A 101 17.78 -5.85 -10.66
N PHE A 102 17.42 -6.27 -9.45
CA PHE A 102 17.16 -7.69 -9.13
C PHE A 102 15.75 -8.17 -9.51
N ILE A 103 14.85 -7.26 -9.90
CA ILE A 103 13.45 -7.57 -10.22
C ILE A 103 12.97 -6.67 -11.37
N ASN A 104 12.25 -7.23 -12.32
CA ASN A 104 11.71 -6.46 -13.44
C ASN A 104 10.31 -5.87 -13.13
N LYS A 105 9.75 -5.13 -14.09
CA LYS A 105 8.43 -4.49 -13.98
C LYS A 105 7.26 -5.46 -13.90
N ASP A 106 7.46 -6.71 -14.35
CA ASP A 106 6.47 -7.79 -14.26
C ASP A 106 6.62 -8.58 -12.95
N TYR A 107 7.40 -8.06 -11.99
CA TYR A 107 7.72 -8.69 -10.71
C TYR A 107 8.45 -10.04 -10.84
N VAL A 108 9.14 -10.28 -11.94
CA VAL A 108 10.00 -11.46 -12.10
C VAL A 108 11.37 -11.18 -11.50
N VAL A 109 11.72 -11.96 -10.50
CA VAL A 109 12.99 -11.83 -9.76
C VAL A 109 14.12 -12.50 -10.51
N ASN A 110 15.23 -11.77 -10.73
CA ASN A 110 16.51 -12.36 -11.14
C ASN A 110 17.23 -12.84 -9.87
N MET A 111 17.27 -14.15 -9.68
CA MET A 111 17.81 -14.76 -8.45
C MET A 111 19.32 -14.51 -8.29
N GLU A 112 20.10 -14.46 -9.37
CA GLU A 112 21.54 -14.16 -9.31
C GLU A 112 21.77 -12.72 -8.81
N SER A 113 21.10 -11.75 -9.41
CA SER A 113 21.16 -10.35 -8.98
C SER A 113 20.68 -10.14 -7.55
N LEU A 114 19.63 -10.86 -7.12
CA LEU A 114 19.11 -10.82 -5.78
C LEU A 114 20.12 -11.39 -4.77
N LEU A 115 20.72 -12.55 -5.05
CA LEU A 115 21.69 -13.18 -4.16
C LEU A 115 22.99 -12.37 -4.05
N ASN A 116 23.39 -11.67 -5.12
CA ASN A 116 24.54 -10.75 -5.10
C ASN A 116 24.34 -9.57 -4.15
N LEU A 117 23.10 -9.21 -3.83
CA LEU A 117 22.78 -8.22 -2.81
C LEU A 117 22.95 -8.74 -1.38
N GLN A 118 23.18 -10.04 -1.20
CA GLN A 118 23.36 -10.70 0.11
C GLN A 118 22.28 -10.28 1.13
N PRO A 119 20.99 -10.43 0.81
CA PRO A 119 19.93 -10.02 1.72
C PRO A 119 19.85 -10.95 2.94
N ASP A 120 19.57 -10.37 4.11
CA ASP A 120 19.32 -11.12 5.34
C ASP A 120 17.83 -11.46 5.47
N ILE A 121 16.96 -10.63 4.86
CA ILE A 121 15.50 -10.79 4.86
C ILE A 121 14.90 -10.20 3.60
N ILE A 122 13.83 -10.85 3.11
CA ILE A 122 13.07 -10.40 1.95
C ILE A 122 11.60 -10.25 2.34
N TYR A 123 11.07 -9.04 2.19
CA TYR A 123 9.63 -8.79 2.24
C TYR A 123 9.06 -8.83 0.83
N TYR A 124 8.07 -9.69 0.62
CA TYR A 124 7.43 -9.84 -0.68
C TYR A 124 5.91 -9.68 -0.58
N TYR A 125 5.24 -9.51 -1.71
CA TYR A 125 3.80 -9.32 -1.76
C TYR A 125 3.16 -10.31 -2.74
N GLY A 126 2.23 -11.15 -2.20
CA GLY A 126 1.46 -12.11 -2.99
C GLY A 126 2.13 -13.47 -3.18
N LYS A 127 1.36 -14.41 -3.73
CA LYS A 127 1.75 -15.82 -3.85
C LYS A 127 2.74 -16.12 -4.98
N SER A 128 2.73 -15.32 -6.05
CA SER A 128 3.49 -15.62 -7.27
C SER A 128 5.01 -15.54 -7.11
N GLN A 129 5.51 -14.91 -6.06
CA GLN A 129 6.94 -14.75 -5.81
C GLN A 129 7.50 -15.78 -4.84
N ASN A 130 6.64 -16.48 -4.10
CA ASN A 130 7.02 -17.29 -2.94
C ASN A 130 7.96 -18.45 -3.30
N ASP A 131 7.62 -19.25 -4.30
CA ASP A 131 8.32 -20.52 -4.59
C ASP A 131 9.81 -20.34 -4.93
N ASN A 132 10.17 -19.25 -5.59
CA ASN A 132 11.56 -18.98 -5.96
C ASN A 132 12.36 -18.36 -4.81
N LEU A 133 11.73 -17.50 -4.01
CA LEU A 133 12.37 -16.84 -2.88
C LEU A 133 12.62 -17.81 -1.74
N GLU A 134 11.69 -18.71 -1.43
CA GLU A 134 11.86 -19.74 -0.42
C GLU A 134 13.03 -20.69 -0.74
N ARG A 135 13.23 -21.03 -2.02
CA ARG A 135 14.36 -21.86 -2.46
C ARG A 135 15.71 -21.20 -2.26
N ALA A 136 15.77 -19.89 -2.11
CA ALA A 136 17.02 -19.17 -1.85
C ALA A 136 17.55 -19.41 -0.43
N GLY A 137 16.74 -19.97 0.48
CA GLY A 137 17.12 -20.22 1.87
C GLY A 137 17.27 -18.93 2.70
N ILE A 138 16.73 -17.80 2.21
CA ILE A 138 16.73 -16.51 2.90
C ILE A 138 15.39 -16.35 3.61
N PRO A 139 15.35 -15.85 4.86
CA PRO A 139 14.09 -15.53 5.53
C PRO A 139 13.20 -14.63 4.69
N THR A 140 11.95 -15.03 4.49
CA THR A 140 10.98 -14.29 3.69
C THR A 140 9.71 -14.02 4.46
N ILE A 141 9.14 -12.82 4.28
CA ILE A 141 7.87 -12.41 4.89
C ILE A 141 6.90 -11.96 3.79
N ASN A 142 5.73 -12.57 3.79
CA ASN A 142 4.65 -12.14 2.90
C ASN A 142 3.90 -10.97 3.52
N LEU A 143 3.91 -9.83 2.81
CA LEU A 143 3.19 -8.62 3.21
C LEU A 143 1.73 -8.58 2.70
N ASP A 144 1.22 -9.67 2.13
CA ASP A 144 -0.21 -9.81 1.81
C ASP A 144 -0.97 -10.13 3.10
N ALA A 145 -1.78 -9.22 3.59
CA ALA A 145 -2.59 -9.41 4.79
C ALA A 145 -3.61 -10.56 4.66
N GLY A 146 -3.93 -10.95 3.43
CA GLY A 146 -4.79 -12.11 3.12
C GLY A 146 -6.24 -12.02 3.60
N GLY A 147 -7.02 -13.07 3.33
CA GLY A 147 -8.37 -13.26 3.84
C GLY A 147 -9.37 -12.15 3.47
N ASP A 148 -10.38 -11.98 4.33
CA ASP A 148 -11.45 -10.98 4.14
C ASP A 148 -10.97 -9.53 4.28
N THR A 149 -9.76 -9.31 4.81
CA THR A 149 -9.15 -7.99 5.02
C THR A 149 -8.22 -7.56 3.90
N LYS A 150 -8.10 -8.37 2.84
CA LYS A 150 -7.13 -8.18 1.74
C LYS A 150 -7.16 -6.79 1.09
N PHE A 151 -8.32 -6.12 1.08
CA PHE A 151 -8.49 -4.79 0.47
C PHE A 151 -8.93 -3.71 1.48
N GLU A 152 -8.62 -3.93 2.75
CA GLU A 152 -8.84 -2.95 3.80
C GLU A 152 -7.54 -2.16 4.04
N PRO A 153 -7.43 -0.92 3.56
CA PRO A 153 -6.16 -0.18 3.55
C PRO A 153 -5.63 0.11 4.96
N VAL A 154 -6.52 0.37 5.91
CA VAL A 154 -6.15 0.61 7.32
C VAL A 154 -5.50 -0.64 7.91
N VAL A 155 -6.12 -1.80 7.69
CA VAL A 155 -5.63 -3.09 8.19
C VAL A 155 -4.29 -3.43 7.53
N THR A 156 -4.20 -3.27 6.21
CA THR A 156 -3.00 -3.61 5.45
C THR A 156 -1.80 -2.77 5.86
N GLN A 157 -1.94 -1.44 5.97
CA GLN A 157 -0.82 -0.58 6.37
C GLN A 157 -0.40 -0.79 7.82
N THR A 158 -1.38 -1.02 8.72
CA THR A 158 -1.09 -1.36 10.12
C THR A 158 -0.37 -2.70 10.23
N TYR A 159 -0.77 -3.69 9.42
CA TYR A 159 -0.09 -4.98 9.34
C TYR A 159 1.37 -4.81 8.88
N TRP A 160 1.64 -4.05 7.81
CA TRP A 160 3.01 -3.79 7.36
C TRP A 160 3.87 -3.09 8.42
N GLU A 161 3.32 -2.07 9.09
CA GLU A 161 4.03 -1.38 10.18
C GLU A 161 4.40 -2.36 11.29
N ASN A 162 3.47 -3.22 11.70
CA ASN A 162 3.69 -4.22 12.74
C ASN A 162 4.74 -5.27 12.33
N GLU A 163 4.64 -5.80 11.09
CA GLU A 163 5.62 -6.76 10.57
C GLU A 163 7.03 -6.18 10.54
N PHE A 164 7.20 -4.94 10.08
CA PHE A 164 8.51 -4.29 10.11
C PHE A 164 9.00 -4.05 11.55
N ASN A 165 8.15 -3.59 12.44
CA ASN A 165 8.53 -3.35 13.83
C ASN A 165 8.94 -4.66 14.53
N GLN A 166 8.15 -5.71 14.37
CA GLN A 166 8.40 -7.00 15.01
C GLN A 166 9.65 -7.68 14.48
N THR A 167 9.77 -7.83 13.15
CA THR A 167 10.88 -8.55 12.54
C THR A 167 12.21 -7.83 12.64
N LEU A 168 12.20 -6.50 12.66
CA LEU A 168 13.42 -5.70 12.76
C LEU A 168 13.78 -5.34 14.22
N GLY A 169 12.99 -5.78 15.20
CA GLY A 169 13.21 -5.43 16.60
C GLY A 169 13.07 -3.93 16.89
N LEU A 170 12.18 -3.26 16.15
CA LEU A 170 11.95 -1.82 16.30
C LEU A 170 10.91 -1.55 17.42
N PRO A 171 10.95 -0.38 18.05
CA PRO A 171 9.90 0.01 18.98
C PRO A 171 8.53 -0.04 18.32
N HIS A 172 7.52 -0.51 19.05
CA HIS A 172 6.13 -0.46 18.57
C HIS A 172 5.74 0.96 18.20
N SER A 173 5.16 1.11 17.03
CA SER A 173 4.61 2.37 16.56
C SER A 173 3.20 2.18 16.04
N HIS A 174 2.43 3.26 16.03
CA HIS A 174 1.06 3.32 15.56
C HIS A 174 0.89 4.46 14.55
N LYS A 175 1.97 4.84 13.87
CA LYS A 175 2.01 6.02 12.99
C LYS A 175 0.95 5.97 11.90
N PHE A 176 0.79 4.80 11.26
CA PHE A 176 -0.16 4.61 10.16
C PHE A 176 -1.60 4.47 10.66
N SER A 177 -1.85 3.67 11.69
CA SER A 177 -3.19 3.58 12.28
C SER A 177 -3.67 4.92 12.84
N ASP A 178 -2.79 5.70 13.46
CA ASP A 178 -3.10 7.06 13.93
C ASP A 178 -3.31 8.04 12.77
N ALA A 179 -2.57 7.91 11.66
CA ALA A 179 -2.79 8.71 10.47
C ALA A 179 -4.18 8.46 9.88
N TRP A 180 -4.57 7.21 9.72
CA TRP A 180 -5.91 6.83 9.28
C TRP A 180 -7.00 7.34 10.21
N LYS A 181 -6.83 7.18 11.53
CA LYS A 181 -7.78 7.65 12.52
C LYS A 181 -7.99 9.16 12.43
N ARG A 182 -6.91 9.94 12.32
CA ARG A 182 -7.00 11.41 12.13
C ARG A 182 -7.77 11.76 10.88
N SER A 183 -7.36 11.24 9.74
CA SER A 183 -7.95 11.56 8.44
C SER A 183 -9.43 11.16 8.36
N LEU A 184 -9.79 9.96 8.82
CA LEU A 184 -11.17 9.50 8.80
C LEU A 184 -12.07 10.28 9.76
N ASN A 185 -11.58 10.70 10.93
CA ASN A 185 -12.33 11.56 11.83
C ASN A 185 -12.59 12.94 11.21
N GLU A 186 -11.62 13.51 10.51
CA GLU A 186 -11.76 14.77 9.79
C GLU A 186 -12.71 14.64 8.58
N ALA A 187 -12.60 13.56 7.81
CA ALA A 187 -13.44 13.29 6.65
C ALA A 187 -14.91 13.02 7.01
N LYS A 188 -15.17 12.37 8.14
CA LYS A 188 -16.47 11.80 8.52
C LYS A 188 -17.67 12.74 8.33
N PRO A 189 -17.70 14.00 8.86
CA PRO A 189 -18.86 14.86 8.74
C PRO A 189 -19.18 15.23 7.29
N TYR A 190 -18.19 15.30 6.45
CA TYR A 190 -18.35 15.62 5.02
C TYR A 190 -18.70 14.38 4.20
N ALA A 191 -18.11 13.25 4.52
CA ALA A 191 -18.46 11.97 3.90
C ALA A 191 -19.93 11.60 4.16
N GLU A 192 -20.46 11.86 5.35
CA GLU A 192 -21.90 11.66 5.64
C GLU A 192 -22.79 12.60 4.81
N LYS A 193 -22.39 13.87 4.61
CA LYS A 193 -23.09 14.80 3.72
C LYS A 193 -23.06 14.35 2.25
N ILE A 194 -21.90 13.90 1.76
CA ILE A 194 -21.74 13.39 0.39
C ILE A 194 -22.59 12.14 0.19
N LYS A 195 -22.58 11.23 1.16
CA LYS A 195 -23.38 10.00 1.14
C LYS A 195 -24.88 10.29 0.97
N SER A 196 -25.39 11.33 1.63
CA SER A 196 -26.81 11.71 1.49
C SER A 196 -27.16 12.29 0.11
N GLN A 197 -26.16 12.64 -0.70
CA GLN A 197 -26.33 13.17 -2.06
C GLN A 197 -26.23 12.08 -3.14
N HIS A 198 -25.91 10.83 -2.77
CA HIS A 198 -25.78 9.70 -3.68
C HIS A 198 -24.79 9.96 -4.85
N ILE A 199 -23.64 10.54 -4.52
CA ILE A 199 -22.61 10.88 -5.52
C ILE A 199 -22.00 9.62 -6.12
N ARG A 200 -22.15 9.48 -7.43
CA ARG A 200 -21.69 8.35 -8.22
C ARG A 200 -20.28 8.59 -8.73
N ALA A 201 -19.33 7.82 -8.24
CA ALA A 201 -17.92 8.00 -8.51
C ALA A 201 -17.31 6.80 -9.25
N LEU A 202 -16.39 7.09 -10.15
CA LEU A 202 -15.54 6.09 -10.82
C LEU A 202 -14.11 6.16 -10.26
N TYR A 203 -13.57 5.02 -9.82
CA TYR A 203 -12.16 4.88 -9.51
C TYR A 203 -11.45 4.20 -10.68
N LEU A 204 -10.76 5.02 -11.47
CA LEU A 204 -10.08 4.61 -12.70
C LEU A 204 -8.62 4.29 -12.38
N GLU A 205 -8.32 3.02 -12.31
CA GLU A 205 -6.98 2.51 -11.95
C GLU A 205 -5.97 2.76 -13.05
N GLN A 206 -6.38 2.60 -14.32
CA GLN A 206 -5.50 2.77 -15.47
C GLN A 206 -6.27 3.32 -16.67
N SER A 207 -5.64 4.29 -17.34
CA SER A 207 -6.18 4.92 -18.56
C SER A 207 -5.06 5.22 -19.57
N ASP A 208 -4.20 4.24 -19.89
CA ASP A 208 -3.01 4.41 -20.74
C ASP A 208 -3.29 4.28 -22.25
N GLY A 209 -4.42 4.78 -22.69
CA GLY A 209 -4.76 4.94 -24.10
C GLY A 209 -5.43 3.75 -24.77
N LYS A 210 -5.27 2.52 -24.30
CA LYS A 210 -5.92 1.33 -24.88
C LYS A 210 -6.78 0.57 -23.89
N GLU A 211 -6.42 0.60 -22.63
CA GLU A 211 -7.10 -0.14 -21.57
C GLU A 211 -7.66 0.83 -20.53
N LEU A 212 -8.94 0.59 -20.20
CA LEU A 212 -9.60 1.24 -19.07
C LEU A 212 -9.77 0.19 -17.98
N LYS A 213 -9.06 0.34 -16.88
CA LYS A 213 -9.16 -0.54 -15.72
C LYS A 213 -9.78 0.21 -14.56
N VAL A 214 -10.77 -0.37 -13.94
CA VAL A 214 -11.52 0.23 -12.83
C VAL A 214 -11.46 -0.64 -11.57
N SER A 215 -11.62 -0.02 -10.42
CA SER A 215 -11.83 -0.72 -9.16
C SER A 215 -13.28 -1.18 -9.05
N GLY A 216 -13.50 -2.50 -9.08
CA GLY A 216 -14.79 -3.13 -8.82
C GLY A 216 -15.10 -3.22 -7.32
N PRO A 217 -16.13 -4.01 -6.94
CA PRO A 217 -16.51 -4.19 -5.54
C PRO A 217 -15.42 -4.87 -4.72
N LYS A 218 -15.31 -4.54 -3.43
CA LYS A 218 -14.35 -5.12 -2.49
C LYS A 218 -12.88 -4.95 -2.94
N THR A 219 -12.55 -3.78 -3.47
CA THR A 219 -11.18 -3.37 -3.83
C THR A 219 -10.77 -2.16 -3.00
N TYR A 220 -9.49 -1.78 -3.05
CA TYR A 220 -9.04 -0.56 -2.37
C TYR A 220 -9.78 0.69 -2.87
N GLY A 221 -9.94 0.86 -4.19
CA GLY A 221 -10.66 2.01 -4.76
C GLY A 221 -12.13 2.06 -4.31
N ASP A 222 -12.80 0.92 -4.23
CA ASP A 222 -14.16 0.83 -3.69
C ASP A 222 -14.21 1.28 -2.22
N THR A 223 -13.23 0.84 -1.43
CA THR A 223 -13.11 1.23 -0.02
C THR A 223 -12.83 2.73 0.13
N TYR A 224 -11.93 3.31 -0.69
CA TYR A 224 -11.62 4.75 -0.64
C TYR A 224 -12.83 5.62 -1.01
N LEU A 225 -13.58 5.26 -2.06
CA LEU A 225 -14.80 5.96 -2.44
C LEU A 225 -15.82 5.95 -1.29
N LYS A 226 -16.03 4.80 -0.65
CA LYS A 226 -16.92 4.67 0.52
C LYS A 226 -16.46 5.51 1.71
N MET A 227 -15.14 5.58 1.98
CA MET A 227 -14.57 6.42 3.02
C MET A 227 -14.81 7.92 2.75
N ALA A 228 -14.87 8.33 1.48
CA ALA A 228 -15.24 9.68 1.06
C ALA A 228 -16.76 9.90 0.95
N GLY A 229 -17.59 8.89 1.23
CA GLY A 229 -19.05 8.97 1.17
C GLY A 229 -19.63 8.82 -0.24
N MET A 230 -18.86 8.35 -1.21
CA MET A 230 -19.25 8.21 -2.60
C MET A 230 -19.68 6.78 -2.95
N GLU A 231 -20.53 6.63 -3.96
CA GLU A 231 -21.00 5.36 -4.48
C GLU A 231 -20.16 4.94 -5.69
N ASN A 232 -19.55 3.74 -5.62
CA ASN A 232 -18.77 3.22 -6.74
C ASN A 232 -19.69 2.76 -7.88
N VAL A 233 -19.60 3.38 -9.06
CA VAL A 233 -20.39 3.00 -10.24
C VAL A 233 -20.08 1.59 -10.75
N ALA A 234 -18.92 1.04 -10.39
CA ALA A 234 -18.48 -0.30 -10.75
C ALA A 234 -18.81 -1.36 -9.67
N SER A 235 -19.62 -1.03 -8.66
CA SER A 235 -19.96 -1.90 -7.52
C SER A 235 -20.65 -3.20 -7.92
N ASP A 236 -21.36 -3.22 -9.04
CA ASP A 236 -22.13 -4.38 -9.51
C ASP A 236 -21.32 -5.31 -10.43
N LEU A 237 -20.07 -4.96 -10.73
CA LEU A 237 -19.23 -5.82 -11.55
C LEU A 237 -18.91 -7.14 -10.83
N VAL A 238 -19.00 -8.23 -11.57
CA VAL A 238 -18.65 -9.56 -11.04
C VAL A 238 -17.15 -9.75 -11.13
N VAL A 239 -16.51 -9.87 -9.97
CA VAL A 239 -15.10 -10.21 -9.87
C VAL A 239 -14.94 -11.73 -9.93
N LYS A 240 -14.23 -12.25 -10.94
CA LYS A 240 -13.93 -13.68 -11.06
C LYS A 240 -12.56 -13.97 -10.46
N GLY A 241 -12.53 -14.82 -9.44
CA GLY A 241 -11.30 -15.31 -8.79
C GLY A 241 -10.52 -14.25 -8.02
N ASP A 242 -9.27 -14.55 -7.71
CA ASP A 242 -8.33 -13.65 -6.99
C ASP A 242 -7.83 -12.45 -7.84
N ALA A 243 -8.19 -12.40 -9.12
CA ALA A 243 -7.81 -11.33 -10.06
C ALA A 243 -8.50 -9.98 -9.81
N GLY A 244 -9.26 -9.86 -8.73
CA GLY A 244 -10.23 -8.83 -8.41
C GLY A 244 -9.74 -7.41 -8.19
N ARG A 245 -8.50 -7.08 -8.53
CA ARG A 245 -7.99 -5.72 -8.29
C ARG A 245 -8.42 -4.73 -9.37
N TYR A 246 -8.32 -5.14 -10.62
CA TYR A 246 -8.54 -4.28 -11.78
C TYR A 246 -9.43 -4.98 -12.78
N ILE A 247 -10.56 -4.37 -13.13
CA ILE A 247 -11.51 -4.91 -14.09
C ILE A 247 -11.41 -4.09 -15.37
N ASN A 248 -11.14 -4.75 -16.50
CA ASN A 248 -11.18 -4.09 -17.80
C ASN A 248 -12.62 -3.76 -18.16
N VAL A 249 -12.85 -2.53 -18.57
CA VAL A 249 -14.15 -2.03 -19.03
C VAL A 249 -14.00 -1.33 -20.37
N SER A 250 -15.08 -1.26 -21.12
CA SER A 250 -15.13 -0.45 -22.34
C SER A 250 -15.52 1.01 -22.05
N MET A 251 -15.26 1.89 -23.00
CA MET A 251 -15.70 3.27 -22.92
C MET A 251 -17.23 3.39 -22.87
N GLU A 252 -17.94 2.52 -23.59
CA GLU A 252 -19.40 2.43 -23.59
C GLU A 252 -19.95 2.11 -22.19
N GLN A 253 -19.25 1.24 -21.44
CA GLN A 253 -19.65 0.93 -20.08
C GLN A 253 -19.49 2.14 -19.16
N ILE A 254 -18.43 2.94 -19.31
CA ILE A 254 -18.24 4.17 -18.53
C ILE A 254 -19.27 5.22 -18.92
N ILE A 255 -19.60 5.36 -20.20
CA ILE A 255 -20.67 6.24 -20.69
C ILE A 255 -22.03 5.82 -20.10
N GLN A 256 -22.33 4.52 -20.04
CA GLN A 256 -23.55 4.00 -19.44
C GLN A 256 -23.64 4.30 -17.93
N TRP A 257 -22.51 4.22 -17.24
CA TRP A 257 -22.46 4.58 -15.82
C TRP A 257 -22.62 6.07 -15.57
N ASP A 258 -22.15 6.92 -16.48
CA ASP A 258 -22.20 8.38 -16.39
C ASP A 258 -21.86 8.91 -14.98
N PRO A 259 -20.61 8.73 -14.49
CA PRO A 259 -20.22 9.13 -13.14
C PRO A 259 -20.25 10.65 -12.95
N ASP A 260 -20.55 11.09 -11.72
CA ASP A 260 -20.48 12.49 -11.29
C ASP A 260 -19.05 12.98 -11.10
N VAL A 261 -18.14 12.07 -10.74
CA VAL A 261 -16.72 12.35 -10.50
C VAL A 261 -15.86 11.14 -10.86
N VAL A 262 -14.63 11.38 -11.36
CA VAL A 262 -13.66 10.34 -11.70
C VAL A 262 -12.35 10.62 -10.98
N PHE A 263 -11.80 9.62 -10.30
CA PHE A 263 -10.45 9.65 -9.74
C PHE A 263 -9.53 8.71 -10.52
N VAL A 264 -8.46 9.26 -11.08
CA VAL A 264 -7.51 8.58 -11.96
C VAL A 264 -6.23 8.26 -11.19
N VAL A 265 -5.84 7.00 -11.12
CA VAL A 265 -4.66 6.55 -10.37
C VAL A 265 -3.41 6.52 -11.27
N PHE A 266 -3.37 5.59 -12.20
CA PHE A 266 -2.28 5.46 -13.17
C PHE A 266 -2.72 6.00 -14.53
N GLY A 267 -2.52 7.30 -14.72
CA GLY A 267 -2.98 8.05 -15.88
C GLY A 267 -2.98 9.55 -15.59
N SER A 268 -3.51 10.32 -16.54
CA SER A 268 -3.57 11.77 -16.44
C SER A 268 -5.00 12.27 -16.62
N ALA A 269 -5.57 12.84 -15.57
CA ALA A 269 -6.86 13.54 -15.66
C ALA A 269 -6.82 14.68 -16.68
N LYS A 270 -5.69 15.38 -16.76
CA LYS A 270 -5.47 16.46 -17.74
C LYS A 270 -5.50 15.94 -19.19
N ASP A 271 -4.96 14.76 -19.45
CA ASP A 271 -4.98 14.19 -20.79
C ASP A 271 -6.39 13.71 -21.17
N ILE A 272 -7.16 13.18 -20.21
CA ILE A 272 -8.57 12.86 -20.40
C ILE A 272 -9.37 14.13 -20.71
N LEU A 273 -9.24 15.19 -19.89
CA LEU A 273 -9.96 16.46 -20.07
C LEU A 273 -9.56 17.20 -21.35
N ASN A 274 -8.36 16.97 -21.88
CA ASN A 274 -7.90 17.49 -23.15
C ASN A 274 -8.14 16.54 -24.34
N ASN A 275 -8.84 15.43 -24.13
CA ASN A 275 -9.16 14.41 -25.13
C ASN A 275 -7.92 13.88 -25.88
N LYS A 276 -6.84 13.61 -25.13
CA LYS A 276 -5.57 13.14 -25.68
C LYS A 276 -5.43 11.63 -25.72
N ASN A 277 -6.36 10.88 -25.10
CA ASN A 277 -6.31 9.44 -25.03
C ASN A 277 -7.00 8.82 -26.27
N PRO A 278 -6.26 8.21 -27.23
CA PRO A 278 -6.87 7.68 -28.43
C PRO A 278 -7.89 6.59 -28.13
N GLY A 279 -9.06 6.66 -28.78
CA GLY A 279 -10.14 5.68 -28.63
C GLY A 279 -10.99 5.86 -27.36
N GLN A 280 -10.79 6.92 -26.59
CA GLN A 280 -11.59 7.26 -25.42
C GLN A 280 -12.38 8.55 -25.67
N ASP A 281 -13.70 8.46 -25.75
CA ASP A 281 -14.60 9.62 -25.86
C ASP A 281 -15.30 9.90 -24.54
N TRP A 282 -14.81 10.89 -23.79
CA TRP A 282 -15.32 11.30 -22.49
C TRP A 282 -16.37 12.43 -22.56
N HIS A 283 -16.60 13.05 -23.73
CA HIS A 283 -17.40 14.28 -23.86
C HIS A 283 -18.86 14.14 -23.37
N ASN A 284 -19.42 12.94 -23.43
CA ASN A 284 -20.81 12.70 -23.02
C ASN A 284 -20.95 12.40 -21.53
N ILE A 285 -19.87 12.23 -20.80
CA ILE A 285 -19.87 11.87 -19.37
C ILE A 285 -20.01 13.12 -18.51
N LYS A 286 -20.86 13.06 -17.49
CA LYS A 286 -21.14 14.16 -16.58
C LYS A 286 -19.87 14.69 -15.92
N ALA A 287 -19.03 13.82 -15.38
CA ALA A 287 -17.74 14.20 -14.77
C ALA A 287 -16.84 14.99 -15.72
N PHE A 288 -16.83 14.67 -17.02
CA PHE A 288 -16.09 15.42 -18.02
C PHE A 288 -16.66 16.82 -18.25
N LYS A 289 -18.00 16.93 -18.45
CA LYS A 289 -18.70 18.19 -18.66
C LYS A 289 -18.53 19.16 -17.49
N ASP A 290 -18.52 18.61 -16.27
CA ASP A 290 -18.41 19.38 -15.03
C ASP A 290 -16.92 19.63 -14.62
N GLY A 291 -15.95 19.13 -15.40
CA GLY A 291 -14.52 19.23 -15.08
C GLY A 291 -14.11 18.44 -13.81
N LYS A 292 -14.88 17.43 -13.43
CA LYS A 292 -14.69 16.63 -12.21
C LYS A 292 -13.94 15.32 -12.48
N ILE A 293 -12.81 15.42 -13.17
CA ILE A 293 -11.86 14.31 -13.37
C ILE A 293 -10.54 14.71 -12.71
N PHE A 294 -10.07 13.94 -11.76
CA PHE A 294 -8.92 14.30 -10.92
C PHE A 294 -7.91 13.16 -10.86
N SER A 295 -6.63 13.47 -11.07
CA SER A 295 -5.53 12.53 -10.78
C SER A 295 -5.31 12.46 -9.28
N THR A 296 -5.11 11.25 -8.75
CA THR A 296 -4.67 11.08 -7.36
C THR A 296 -3.25 11.63 -7.18
N PRO A 297 -2.92 12.24 -6.02
CA PRO A 297 -1.60 12.80 -5.76
C PRO A 297 -0.49 11.74 -5.82
N VAL A 298 0.74 12.22 -6.08
CA VAL A 298 1.93 11.37 -6.12
C VAL A 298 2.98 11.93 -5.17
N GLY A 299 3.12 11.29 -4.03
CA GLY A 299 4.11 11.54 -3.00
C GLY A 299 5.23 10.49 -3.03
N LEU A 300 5.43 9.77 -1.94
CA LEU A 300 6.37 8.64 -1.86
C LEU A 300 5.97 7.51 -2.81
N HIS A 301 4.70 7.44 -3.13
CA HIS A 301 4.10 6.67 -4.22
C HIS A 301 2.79 7.34 -4.60
N ASN A 302 2.08 6.83 -5.63
CA ASN A 302 0.72 7.31 -5.92
C ASN A 302 -0.22 6.99 -4.74
N TRP A 303 -0.96 8.00 -4.23
CA TRP A 303 -1.85 7.85 -3.07
C TRP A 303 -2.94 6.80 -3.30
N GLY A 304 -3.42 6.69 -4.54
CA GLY A 304 -4.43 5.72 -4.92
C GLY A 304 -3.92 4.26 -4.95
N GLY A 305 -2.62 4.06 -4.98
CA GLY A 305 -1.97 2.75 -5.03
C GLY A 305 -1.58 2.18 -3.67
N LEU A 306 -2.19 2.61 -2.57
CA LEU A 306 -1.84 2.24 -1.19
C LEU A 306 -0.43 2.71 -0.79
N SER A 307 -0.14 3.98 -1.04
CA SER A 307 1.09 4.63 -0.57
C SER A 307 1.05 4.93 0.92
N ALA A 308 2.16 5.34 1.48
CA ALA A 308 2.24 5.77 2.86
C ALA A 308 1.33 6.96 3.19
N GLU A 309 0.97 7.77 2.18
CA GLU A 309 0.08 8.94 2.28
C GLU A 309 -1.40 8.62 2.02
N THR A 310 -1.74 7.38 1.68
CA THR A 310 -3.11 6.99 1.29
C THR A 310 -4.16 7.32 2.36
N ALA A 311 -3.76 7.41 3.63
CA ALA A 311 -4.65 7.88 4.69
C ALA A 311 -5.27 9.27 4.41
N LEU A 312 -4.62 10.10 3.59
CA LEU A 312 -5.11 11.43 3.18
C LEU A 312 -6.08 11.38 1.99
N LEU A 313 -6.17 10.24 1.30
CA LEU A 313 -6.96 10.12 0.08
C LEU A 313 -8.46 10.45 0.25
N PRO A 314 -9.14 10.04 1.34
CA PRO A 314 -10.52 10.46 1.58
C PRO A 314 -10.69 11.98 1.67
N LEU A 315 -9.75 12.69 2.34
CA LEU A 315 -9.77 14.16 2.43
C LEU A 315 -9.56 14.80 1.06
N PHE A 316 -8.61 14.26 0.27
CA PHE A 316 -8.37 14.71 -1.10
C PHE A 316 -9.61 14.53 -1.98
N MET A 317 -10.27 13.37 -1.92
CA MET A 317 -11.47 13.11 -2.71
C MET A 317 -12.61 14.08 -2.36
N ILE A 318 -12.82 14.34 -1.06
CA ILE A 318 -13.81 15.29 -0.58
C ILE A 318 -13.46 16.71 -1.06
N ASN A 319 -12.20 17.14 -0.92
CA ASN A 319 -11.74 18.44 -1.40
C ASN A 319 -11.97 18.63 -2.91
N LYS A 320 -11.63 17.63 -3.71
CA LYS A 320 -11.79 17.72 -5.18
C LYS A 320 -13.24 17.69 -5.61
N PHE A 321 -14.08 16.94 -4.91
CA PHE A 321 -15.51 16.92 -5.19
C PHE A 321 -16.19 18.24 -4.78
N ASN A 322 -15.90 18.73 -3.58
CA ASN A 322 -16.47 19.98 -3.07
C ASN A 322 -15.46 20.74 -2.18
N PRO A 323 -14.78 21.77 -2.73
CA PRO A 323 -13.79 22.57 -1.99
C PRO A 323 -14.36 23.39 -0.81
N ASP A 324 -15.69 23.56 -0.71
CA ASP A 324 -16.33 24.21 0.44
C ASP A 324 -16.42 23.28 1.67
N TYR A 325 -16.24 21.98 1.48
CA TYR A 325 -16.19 21.01 2.57
C TYR A 325 -14.80 20.92 3.18
N ILE A 326 -13.80 20.74 2.35
CA ILE A 326 -12.39 20.75 2.71
C ILE A 326 -11.67 21.64 1.69
N THR A 327 -11.11 22.74 2.14
CA THR A 327 -10.37 23.67 1.28
C THR A 327 -9.00 23.13 0.89
N ASP A 328 -8.41 23.67 -0.17
CA ASP A 328 -7.01 23.36 -0.54
C ASP A 328 -6.02 23.71 0.58
N ALA A 329 -6.31 24.76 1.38
CA ALA A 329 -5.49 25.12 2.53
C ALA A 329 -5.55 24.08 3.63
N GLU A 330 -6.74 23.58 3.97
CA GLU A 330 -6.92 22.51 4.97
C GLU A 330 -6.28 21.21 4.52
N LEU A 331 -6.44 20.82 3.25
CA LEU A 331 -5.78 19.63 2.70
C LEU A 331 -4.24 19.76 2.78
N LYS A 332 -3.66 20.93 2.49
CA LYS A 332 -2.23 21.20 2.65
C LYS A 332 -1.80 21.07 4.12
N VAL A 333 -2.60 21.59 5.05
CA VAL A 333 -2.33 21.46 6.51
C VAL A 333 -2.35 19.99 6.93
N ALA A 334 -3.36 19.23 6.52
CA ALA A 334 -3.46 17.81 6.80
C ALA A 334 -2.26 17.02 6.23
N THR A 335 -1.83 17.35 5.01
CA THR A 335 -0.67 16.71 4.36
C THR A 335 0.63 17.03 5.11
N ARG A 336 0.88 18.30 5.51
CA ARG A 336 2.04 18.66 6.35
C ARG A 336 2.04 17.88 7.66
N LEU A 337 0.89 17.85 8.33
CA LEU A 337 0.75 17.12 9.59
C LEU A 337 1.05 15.63 9.42
N HIS A 338 0.61 15.04 8.31
CA HIS A 338 0.91 13.65 7.98
C HIS A 338 2.42 13.42 7.87
N TYR A 339 3.12 14.19 7.03
CA TYR A 339 4.58 14.08 6.87
C TYR A 339 5.31 14.28 8.20
N LYS A 340 4.91 15.28 8.99
CA LYS A 340 5.50 15.53 10.30
C LYS A 340 5.29 14.37 11.28
N LYS A 341 4.08 13.82 11.35
CA LYS A 341 3.74 12.77 12.34
C LYS A 341 4.21 11.38 11.95
N VAL A 342 4.21 11.06 10.66
CA VAL A 342 4.59 9.73 10.16
C VAL A 342 6.10 9.64 9.94
N PHE A 343 6.71 10.66 9.32
CA PHE A 343 8.10 10.64 8.87
C PHE A 343 9.04 11.55 9.66
N ASP A 344 8.52 12.34 10.60
CA ASP A 344 9.24 13.45 11.26
C ASP A 344 9.89 14.42 10.25
N TYR A 345 9.18 14.69 9.16
CA TYR A 345 9.67 15.48 8.04
C TYR A 345 8.80 16.72 7.81
N GLU A 346 9.45 17.88 7.71
CA GLU A 346 8.81 19.15 7.37
C GLU A 346 8.84 19.35 5.86
N ILE A 347 7.76 18.96 5.18
CA ILE A 347 7.67 19.05 3.72
C ILE A 347 7.71 20.52 3.25
N PRO A 348 8.66 20.91 2.36
CA PRO A 348 8.69 22.24 1.78
C PRO A 348 7.46 22.56 0.93
N ASP A 349 7.03 23.84 0.90
CA ASP A 349 5.85 24.29 0.14
C ASP A 349 5.89 23.93 -1.34
N ALA A 350 7.07 23.99 -1.96
CA ALA A 350 7.23 23.66 -3.35
C ALA A 350 6.98 22.17 -3.64
N LEU A 351 7.46 21.28 -2.77
CA LEU A 351 7.26 19.84 -2.89
C LEU A 351 5.81 19.46 -2.59
N LEU A 352 5.21 20.05 -1.54
CA LEU A 352 3.80 19.86 -1.22
C LEU A 352 2.88 20.28 -2.36
N THR A 353 3.19 21.42 -3.00
CA THR A 353 2.42 21.93 -4.15
C THR A 353 2.58 21.01 -5.37
N ASP A 354 3.79 20.49 -5.61
CA ASP A 354 4.06 19.53 -6.70
C ASP A 354 3.36 18.20 -6.48
N GLU A 355 3.30 17.71 -5.24
CA GLU A 355 2.60 16.48 -4.86
C GLU A 355 1.08 16.57 -5.10
N LEU A 356 0.45 17.66 -4.67
CA LEU A 356 -0.98 17.88 -4.80
C LEU A 356 -1.42 18.39 -6.19
N ARG A 357 -0.47 18.62 -7.09
CA ARG A 357 -0.75 19.11 -8.43
C ARG A 357 -1.55 18.12 -9.26
N GLN A 358 -2.58 18.60 -9.94
CA GLN A 358 -3.33 17.82 -10.91
C GLN A 358 -2.50 17.56 -12.19
N ARG A 359 -2.44 16.32 -12.63
CA ARG A 359 -1.64 15.80 -13.74
C ARG A 359 -2.49 15.36 -14.91
#